data_edc3de4ffa172a1f0e0e46e3a82a7734
#
_entry.id   edc3de4ffa172a1f0e0e46e3a82a7734
#
_cell.length_a   1.000
_cell.length_b   1.000
_cell.length_c   1.000
_cell.angle_alpha   90.00
_cell.angle_beta   90.00
_cell.angle_gamma   90.00
#
_symmetry.space_group_name_H-M   'P 1'
#
loop_
_entity.id
_entity.type
_entity.pdbx_description
1 polymer ?
#
loop_
_entity_poly.entity_id
_entity_poly.type
_entity_poly.pdbx_seq_one_letter_code
_entity_poly.pdbx_strand_id
1 'polypeptide(L)'
;LPSDPEALKQALQDLREFEKLAVDAIDQKSEAERLVDYWRRRAGLSNELPPCWINRETSQPEYIFDVALSSKGLSVFPRPPKYREKEMAELPLDGVLYQEPTDIATFRKMFRPLYAWSEKKECRFFVRAFDMTEVHEKERFKRLLRTTEGFFYKYLVSDTSIQPGDVDG
;
A
#
# COMPACT_ATOMS: atom_id res chain seq x y z
N LEU A 1 -26.86 38.01 17.15
CA LEU A 1 -26.29 38.32 15.82
C LEU A 1 -25.23 39.40 15.98
N PRO A 2 -24.00 39.19 15.51
CA PRO A 2 -22.99 40.22 15.55
C PRO A 2 -23.46 41.42 14.73
N SER A 3 -23.48 42.57 15.35
CA SER A 3 -23.88 43.84 14.69
C SER A 3 -22.76 44.45 13.82
N ASP A 4 -21.59 43.83 13.87
CA ASP A 4 -20.43 44.25 13.11
C ASP A 4 -20.37 43.52 11.76
N PRO A 5 -20.39 44.25 10.63
CA PRO A 5 -20.33 43.67 9.29
C PRO A 5 -19.08 42.81 9.04
N GLU A 6 -17.95 43.15 9.61
CA GLU A 6 -16.70 42.38 9.48
C GLU A 6 -16.77 41.06 10.24
N ALA A 7 -17.33 41.04 11.44
CA ALA A 7 -17.55 39.83 12.22
C ALA A 7 -18.52 38.87 11.53
N LEU A 8 -19.55 39.39 10.88
CA LEU A 8 -20.49 38.59 10.09
C LEU A 8 -19.82 37.97 8.86
N LYS A 9 -18.98 38.74 8.17
CA LYS A 9 -18.24 38.27 7.01
C LYS A 9 -17.25 37.16 7.38
N GLN A 10 -16.55 37.30 8.49
CA GLN A 10 -15.64 36.28 9.00
C GLN A 10 -16.40 34.99 9.37
N ALA A 11 -17.51 35.11 10.09
CA ALA A 11 -18.35 33.97 10.45
C ALA A 11 -18.89 33.21 9.24
N LEU A 12 -19.27 33.92 8.17
CA LEU A 12 -19.69 33.30 6.90
C LEU A 12 -18.55 32.59 6.19
N GLN A 13 -17.35 33.13 6.27
CA GLN A 13 -16.16 32.50 5.68
C GLN A 13 -15.79 31.22 6.44
N ASP A 14 -15.77 31.28 7.76
CA ASP A 14 -15.49 30.13 8.61
C ASP A 14 -16.51 29.00 8.38
N LEU A 15 -17.80 29.35 8.22
CA LEU A 15 -18.86 28.41 7.93
C LEU A 15 -18.65 27.69 6.58
N ARG A 16 -18.25 28.43 5.54
CA ARG A 16 -17.96 27.86 4.21
C ARG A 16 -16.75 26.92 4.24
N GLU A 17 -15.73 27.26 5.00
CA GLU A 17 -14.57 26.39 5.18
C GLU A 17 -14.96 25.10 5.91
N PHE A 18 -15.82 25.21 6.93
CA PHE A 18 -16.34 24.06 7.66
C PHE A 18 -17.21 23.15 6.80
N GLU A 19 -18.10 23.73 5.99
CA GLU A 19 -18.92 22.97 5.02
C GLU A 19 -18.04 22.23 4.02
N LYS A 20 -17.02 22.88 3.48
CA LYS A 20 -16.08 22.27 2.53
C LYS A 20 -15.35 21.08 3.16
N LEU A 21 -14.82 21.25 4.37
CA LEU A 21 -14.13 20.17 5.10
C LEU A 21 -15.07 18.99 5.40
N ALA A 22 -16.32 19.26 5.75
CA ALA A 22 -17.32 18.23 6.02
C ALA A 22 -17.68 17.44 4.75
N VAL A 23 -17.86 18.13 3.62
CA VAL A 23 -18.15 17.50 2.31
C VAL A 23 -16.95 16.65 1.89
N ASP A 24 -15.73 17.18 1.97
CA ASP A 24 -14.51 16.45 1.61
C ASP A 24 -14.34 15.19 2.49
N ALA A 25 -14.66 15.26 3.78
CA ALA A 25 -14.59 14.12 4.69
C ALA A 25 -15.65 13.04 4.36
N ILE A 26 -16.86 13.44 4.00
CA ILE A 26 -17.94 12.53 3.58
C ILE A 26 -17.58 11.87 2.25
N ASP A 27 -17.06 12.62 1.29
CA ASP A 27 -16.64 12.10 -0.02
C ASP A 27 -15.50 11.10 0.14
N GLN A 28 -14.50 11.38 0.97
CA GLN A 28 -13.41 10.47 1.27
C GLN A 28 -13.88 9.16 1.90
N LYS A 29 -14.83 9.22 2.83
CA LYS A 29 -15.38 8.04 3.49
C LYS A 29 -16.20 7.20 2.51
N SER A 30 -17.09 7.83 1.71
CA SER A 30 -17.92 7.11 0.75
C SER A 30 -17.11 6.53 -0.41
N GLU A 31 -16.02 7.18 -0.81
CA GLU A 31 -15.08 6.67 -1.79
C GLU A 31 -14.31 5.44 -1.26
N ALA A 32 -13.82 5.50 -0.03
CA ALA A 32 -13.18 4.37 0.63
C ALA A 32 -14.13 3.17 0.76
N GLU A 33 -15.39 3.38 1.15
CA GLU A 33 -16.40 2.32 1.24
C GLU A 33 -16.71 1.69 -0.13
N ARG A 34 -16.82 2.48 -1.19
CA ARG A 34 -17.03 1.98 -2.56
C ARG A 34 -15.85 1.16 -3.06
N LEU A 35 -14.63 1.56 -2.73
CA LEU A 35 -13.41 0.82 -3.08
C LEU A 35 -13.33 -0.50 -2.34
N VAL A 36 -13.66 -0.52 -1.05
CA VAL A 36 -13.74 -1.75 -0.26
C VAL A 36 -14.74 -2.73 -0.89
N ASP A 37 -15.94 -2.28 -1.25
CA ASP A 37 -16.95 -3.10 -1.89
C ASP A 37 -16.52 -3.59 -3.28
N TYR A 38 -15.89 -2.74 -4.06
CA TYR A 38 -15.33 -3.11 -5.37
C TYR A 38 -14.30 -4.24 -5.26
N TRP A 39 -13.36 -4.11 -4.32
CA TRP A 39 -12.32 -5.11 -4.13
C TRP A 39 -12.86 -6.42 -3.55
N ARG A 40 -13.82 -6.35 -2.64
CA ARG A 40 -14.51 -7.55 -2.11
C ARG A 40 -15.21 -8.33 -3.22
N ARG A 41 -15.89 -7.66 -4.12
CA ARG A 41 -16.57 -8.30 -5.26
C ARG A 41 -15.58 -8.90 -6.25
N ARG A 42 -14.50 -8.19 -6.54
CA ARG A 42 -13.47 -8.63 -7.51
C ARG A 42 -12.64 -9.78 -6.98
N ALA A 43 -12.36 -9.83 -5.69
CA ALA A 43 -11.63 -10.93 -5.05
C ALA A 43 -12.48 -12.19 -4.88
N GLY A 44 -13.81 -12.11 -5.01
CA GLY A 44 -14.72 -13.24 -4.79
C GLY A 44 -14.72 -13.75 -3.36
N LEU A 45 -14.07 -13.05 -2.45
CA LEU A 45 -13.87 -13.42 -1.05
C LEU A 45 -14.45 -12.34 -0.14
N SER A 46 -15.43 -12.71 0.67
CA SER A 46 -16.11 -11.79 1.60
C SER A 46 -15.27 -11.37 2.80
N ASN A 47 -14.06 -11.92 2.98
CA ASN A 47 -13.22 -11.76 4.17
C ASN A 47 -11.84 -11.17 3.90
N GLU A 48 -11.52 -10.74 2.69
CA GLU A 48 -10.24 -10.08 2.42
C GLU A 48 -10.23 -8.64 2.91
N LEU A 49 -9.10 -8.24 3.51
CA LEU A 49 -8.89 -6.86 3.93
C LEU A 49 -8.69 -5.95 2.70
N PRO A 50 -9.15 -4.71 2.75
CA PRO A 50 -8.90 -3.75 1.67
C PRO A 50 -7.42 -3.39 1.59
N PRO A 51 -6.95 -2.86 0.44
CA PRO A 51 -5.61 -2.31 0.33
C PRO A 51 -5.38 -1.17 1.33
N CYS A 52 -4.20 -1.10 1.94
CA CYS A 52 -3.84 0.03 2.81
C CYS A 52 -3.68 1.33 2.02
N TRP A 53 -3.17 1.24 0.81
CA TRP A 53 -2.98 2.37 -0.10
C TRP A 53 -3.74 2.17 -1.39
N ILE A 54 -4.58 3.14 -1.72
CA ILE A 54 -5.37 3.18 -2.95
C ILE A 54 -5.18 4.54 -3.60
N ASN A 55 -4.93 4.54 -4.90
CA ASN A 55 -4.94 5.76 -5.68
C ASN A 55 -6.38 6.24 -5.84
N ARG A 56 -6.68 7.45 -5.36
CA ARG A 56 -8.03 8.00 -5.35
C ARG A 56 -8.55 8.33 -6.76
N GLU A 57 -7.67 8.66 -7.68
CA GLU A 57 -8.04 8.99 -9.06
C GLU A 57 -8.33 7.75 -9.90
N THR A 58 -7.50 6.71 -9.78
CA THR A 58 -7.59 5.50 -10.60
C THR A 58 -8.32 4.35 -9.94
N SER A 59 -8.60 4.44 -8.63
CA SER A 59 -9.19 3.35 -7.82
C SER A 59 -8.35 2.06 -7.82
N GLN A 60 -7.07 2.16 -8.13
CA GLN A 60 -6.15 1.03 -8.14
C GLN A 60 -5.31 0.98 -6.86
N PRO A 61 -4.93 -0.22 -6.38
CA PRO A 61 -4.01 -0.32 -5.26
C PRO A 61 -2.66 0.28 -5.63
N GLU A 62 -2.04 0.93 -4.66
CA GLU A 62 -0.68 1.43 -4.76
C GLU A 62 0.27 0.45 -4.09
N TYR A 63 1.46 0.33 -4.66
CA TYR A 63 2.46 -0.63 -4.19
C TYR A 63 3.44 0.03 -3.24
N ILE A 64 3.64 -0.59 -2.07
CA ILE A 64 4.61 -0.09 -1.10
C ILE A 64 6.03 -0.53 -1.43
N PHE A 65 6.19 -1.74 -1.98
CA PHE A 65 7.48 -2.33 -2.31
C PHE A 65 7.44 -3.06 -3.65
N ASP A 66 8.61 -3.19 -4.25
CA ASP A 66 8.92 -4.25 -5.19
C ASP A 66 9.67 -5.34 -4.44
N VAL A 67 9.31 -6.60 -4.65
CA VAL A 67 9.95 -7.77 -4.05
C VAL A 67 10.51 -8.65 -5.15
N ALA A 68 11.83 -8.77 -5.21
CA ALA A 68 12.52 -9.65 -6.15
C ALA A 68 12.73 -11.03 -5.50
N LEU A 69 12.23 -12.06 -6.16
CA LEU A 69 12.37 -13.46 -5.76
C LEU A 69 13.51 -14.07 -6.57
N SER A 70 14.61 -14.41 -5.95
CA SER A 70 15.82 -14.91 -6.63
C SER A 70 16.40 -16.15 -5.97
N SER A 71 17.40 -16.76 -6.62
CA SER A 71 18.17 -17.85 -6.02
C SER A 71 18.87 -17.46 -4.72
N LYS A 72 19.10 -16.17 -4.51
CA LYS A 72 19.74 -15.64 -3.28
C LYS A 72 18.72 -15.31 -2.17
N GLY A 73 17.43 -15.32 -2.45
CA GLY A 73 16.37 -15.02 -1.49
C GLY A 73 15.43 -13.91 -1.95
N LEU A 74 14.95 -13.12 -1.00
CA LEU A 74 14.02 -12.03 -1.21
C LEU A 74 14.71 -10.69 -1.04
N SER A 75 14.65 -9.85 -2.07
CA SER A 75 15.16 -8.47 -2.03
C SER A 75 14.01 -7.49 -2.12
N VAL A 76 14.02 -6.46 -1.29
CA VAL A 76 12.94 -5.49 -1.16
C VAL A 76 13.40 -4.12 -1.61
N PHE A 77 12.63 -3.47 -2.45
CA PHE A 77 12.88 -2.13 -2.96
C PHE A 77 11.71 -1.22 -2.58
N PRO A 78 11.94 -0.09 -1.88
CA PRO A 78 10.86 0.84 -1.55
C PRO A 78 10.29 1.45 -2.82
N ARG A 79 8.96 1.55 -2.87
CA ARG A 79 8.25 2.06 -4.04
C ARG A 79 7.04 2.95 -3.69
N PRO A 80 7.12 3.80 -2.66
CA PRO A 80 5.99 4.65 -2.36
C PRO A 80 5.79 5.70 -3.47
N PRO A 81 4.53 6.01 -3.84
CA PRO A 81 4.25 7.21 -4.58
C PRO A 81 4.78 8.44 -3.81
N LYS A 82 5.24 9.48 -4.52
CA LYS A 82 5.83 10.67 -3.91
C LYS A 82 4.99 11.26 -2.78
N TYR A 83 3.69 11.35 -2.98
CA TYR A 83 2.78 11.92 -1.99
C TYR A 83 2.55 11.04 -0.75
N ARG A 84 3.07 9.80 -0.75
CA ARG A 84 3.01 8.87 0.39
C ARG A 84 4.32 8.71 1.15
N GLU A 85 5.37 9.40 0.75
CA GLU A 85 6.69 9.30 1.40
C GLU A 85 6.62 9.64 2.89
N LYS A 86 5.82 10.64 3.26
CA LYS A 86 5.59 11.01 4.65
C LYS A 86 4.89 9.89 5.44
N GLU A 87 3.83 9.31 4.88
CA GLU A 87 3.14 8.17 5.51
C GLU A 87 4.07 6.97 5.67
N MET A 88 4.90 6.68 4.66
CA MET A 88 5.87 5.60 4.72
C MET A 88 6.89 5.78 5.83
N ALA A 89 7.34 7.01 6.08
CA ALA A 89 8.26 7.33 7.17
C ALA A 89 7.68 7.05 8.57
N GLU A 90 6.36 7.02 8.69
CA GLU A 90 5.64 6.74 9.95
C GLU A 90 5.36 5.24 10.16
N LEU A 91 5.62 4.38 9.15
CA LEU A 91 5.39 2.95 9.26
C LEU A 91 6.51 2.24 10.03
N PRO A 92 6.22 1.09 10.68
CA PRO A 92 7.22 0.33 11.44
C PRO A 92 8.15 -0.46 10.50
N LEU A 93 9.05 0.24 9.83
CA LEU A 93 9.98 -0.30 8.82
C LEU A 93 11.46 -0.22 9.24
N ASP A 94 11.74 0.11 10.49
CA ASP A 94 13.12 0.33 10.99
C ASP A 94 14.06 -0.87 10.82
N GLY A 95 13.51 -2.08 10.88
CA GLY A 95 14.29 -3.32 10.73
C GLY A 95 14.40 -3.84 9.30
N VAL A 96 13.84 -3.12 8.30
CA VAL A 96 13.83 -3.59 6.92
C VAL A 96 15.16 -3.31 6.23
N LEU A 97 15.77 -4.37 5.68
CA LEU A 97 16.96 -4.29 4.84
C LEU A 97 16.52 -4.14 3.38
N TYR A 98 16.86 -3.01 2.78
CA TYR A 98 16.54 -2.75 1.38
C TYR A 98 17.65 -3.18 0.44
N GLN A 99 17.27 -3.65 -0.74
CA GLN A 99 18.13 -4.03 -1.86
C GLN A 99 19.02 -5.27 -1.63
N GLU A 100 19.13 -5.73 -0.42
CA GLU A 100 19.92 -6.92 -0.08
C GLU A 100 19.04 -8.18 -0.06
N PRO A 101 19.48 -9.29 -0.65
CA PRO A 101 18.77 -10.56 -0.54
C PRO A 101 18.74 -11.05 0.91
N THR A 102 17.56 -11.43 1.37
CA THR A 102 17.36 -12.02 2.69
C THR A 102 16.76 -13.42 2.57
N ASP A 103 17.02 -14.26 3.55
CA ASP A 103 16.34 -15.55 3.64
C ASP A 103 14.88 -15.38 4.15
N ILE A 104 14.11 -16.46 4.08
CA ILE A 104 12.71 -16.47 4.48
C ILE A 104 12.51 -16.09 5.96
N ALA A 105 13.37 -16.59 6.85
CA ALA A 105 13.26 -16.30 8.28
C ALA A 105 13.51 -14.81 8.57
N THR A 106 14.54 -14.24 7.94
CA THR A 106 14.85 -12.80 8.05
C THR A 106 13.75 -11.94 7.46
N PHE A 107 13.22 -12.29 6.28
CA PHE A 107 12.11 -11.59 5.66
C PHE A 107 10.89 -11.56 6.57
N ARG A 108 10.50 -12.69 7.15
CA ARG A 108 9.38 -12.77 8.09
C ARG A 108 9.60 -11.89 9.32
N LYS A 109 10.81 -11.88 9.86
CA LYS A 109 11.17 -11.04 11.00
C LYS A 109 11.07 -9.55 10.67
N MET A 110 11.57 -9.15 9.49
CA MET A 110 11.54 -7.75 9.04
C MET A 110 10.11 -7.21 8.90
N PHE A 111 9.18 -8.00 8.36
CA PHE A 111 7.84 -7.55 8.02
C PHE A 111 6.76 -7.86 9.05
N ARG A 112 7.07 -8.61 10.10
CA ARG A 112 6.11 -8.85 11.19
C ARG A 112 5.57 -7.57 11.82
N PRO A 113 6.37 -6.52 12.10
CA PRO A 113 5.83 -5.26 12.63
C PRO A 113 4.87 -4.56 11.68
N LEU A 114 5.19 -4.50 10.39
CA LEU A 114 4.32 -3.89 9.38
C LEU A 114 3.02 -4.69 9.20
N TYR A 115 3.12 -5.99 9.20
CA TYR A 115 1.94 -6.88 9.14
C TYR A 115 1.01 -6.64 10.32
N ALA A 116 1.54 -6.63 11.54
CA ALA A 116 0.76 -6.35 12.76
C ALA A 116 0.12 -4.96 12.71
N TRP A 117 0.81 -3.96 12.18
CA TRP A 117 0.27 -2.63 11.97
C TRP A 117 -0.90 -2.65 10.98
N SER A 118 -0.75 -3.34 9.86
CA SER A 118 -1.79 -3.45 8.83
C SER A 118 -3.03 -4.20 9.32
N GLU A 119 -2.84 -5.29 10.08
CA GLU A 119 -3.93 -6.03 10.72
C GLU A 119 -4.74 -5.12 11.68
N LYS A 120 -4.04 -4.31 12.46
CA LYS A 120 -4.64 -3.37 13.40
C LYS A 120 -5.42 -2.25 12.68
N LYS A 121 -4.98 -1.87 11.49
CA LYS A 121 -5.65 -0.90 10.61
C LYS A 121 -6.71 -1.53 9.71
N GLU A 122 -6.91 -2.83 9.80
CA GLU A 122 -7.86 -3.59 8.97
C GLU A 122 -7.62 -3.40 7.47
N CYS A 123 -6.36 -3.40 7.07
CA CYS A 123 -5.95 -3.31 5.66
C CYS A 123 -4.74 -4.21 5.39
N ARG A 124 -4.37 -4.35 4.11
CA ARG A 124 -3.17 -5.07 3.70
C ARG A 124 -2.47 -4.32 2.57
N PHE A 125 -1.15 -4.21 2.66
CA PHE A 125 -0.35 -3.59 1.61
C PHE A 125 -0.19 -4.48 0.39
N PHE A 126 -0.09 -3.85 -0.78
CA PHE A 126 0.24 -4.49 -2.04
C PHE A 126 1.72 -4.33 -2.36
N VAL A 127 2.30 -5.37 -2.94
CA VAL A 127 3.65 -5.37 -3.51
C VAL A 127 3.63 -5.85 -4.94
N ARG A 128 4.58 -5.37 -5.76
CA ARG A 128 4.89 -6.01 -7.03
C ARG A 128 5.93 -7.10 -6.78
N ALA A 129 5.68 -8.29 -7.26
CA ALA A 129 6.61 -9.41 -7.16
C ALA A 129 7.27 -9.69 -8.51
N PHE A 130 8.57 -9.91 -8.49
CA PHE A 130 9.38 -10.19 -9.68
C PHE A 130 10.02 -11.57 -9.55
N ASP A 131 9.78 -12.45 -10.52
CA ASP A 131 10.44 -13.74 -10.60
C ASP A 131 11.82 -13.57 -11.22
N MET A 132 12.83 -13.59 -10.39
CA MET A 132 14.25 -13.54 -10.77
C MET A 132 14.96 -14.89 -10.50
N THR A 133 14.17 -15.97 -10.31
CA THR A 133 14.70 -17.31 -10.13
C THR A 133 15.12 -17.93 -11.47
N GLU A 134 15.98 -18.93 -11.42
CA GLU A 134 16.35 -19.70 -12.60
C GLU A 134 15.19 -20.64 -13.02
N VAL A 135 15.16 -21.01 -14.30
CA VAL A 135 14.09 -21.84 -14.88
C VAL A 135 13.89 -23.16 -14.13
N HIS A 136 14.96 -23.74 -13.57
CA HIS A 136 14.90 -24.99 -12.82
C HIS A 136 14.55 -24.83 -11.33
N GLU A 137 14.35 -23.60 -10.85
CA GLU A 137 14.08 -23.29 -9.43
C GLU A 137 12.61 -23.06 -9.12
N LYS A 138 11.69 -23.74 -9.79
CA LYS A 138 10.24 -23.55 -9.60
C LYS A 138 9.76 -23.73 -8.16
N GLU A 139 10.30 -24.70 -7.44
CA GLU A 139 9.91 -24.94 -6.06
C GLU A 139 10.42 -23.83 -5.11
N ARG A 140 11.61 -23.30 -5.40
CA ARG A 140 12.14 -22.14 -4.70
C ARG A 140 11.26 -20.91 -4.94
N PHE A 141 10.95 -20.62 -6.19
CA PHE A 141 10.04 -19.53 -6.56
C PHE A 141 8.71 -19.61 -5.80
N LYS A 142 8.06 -20.77 -5.81
CA LYS A 142 6.78 -20.98 -5.11
C LYS A 142 6.91 -20.73 -3.61
N ARG A 143 7.99 -21.13 -2.99
CA ARG A 143 8.25 -20.95 -1.56
C ARG A 143 8.46 -19.48 -1.20
N LEU A 144 9.25 -18.77 -1.99
CA LEU A 144 9.48 -17.34 -1.83
C LEU A 144 8.19 -16.53 -2.07
N LEU A 145 7.43 -16.91 -3.07
CA LEU A 145 6.14 -16.27 -3.38
C LEU A 145 5.13 -16.46 -2.24
N ARG A 146 4.98 -17.66 -1.71
CA ARG A 146 4.12 -17.94 -0.55
C ARG A 146 4.55 -17.15 0.69
N THR A 147 5.84 -16.97 0.89
CA THR A 147 6.36 -16.14 1.97
C THR A 147 5.92 -14.69 1.80
N THR A 148 6.03 -14.15 0.61
CA THR A 148 5.55 -12.79 0.28
C THR A 148 4.05 -12.66 0.50
N GLU A 149 3.26 -13.61 0.01
CA GLU A 149 1.79 -13.66 0.16
C GLU A 149 1.32 -13.75 1.62
N GLY A 150 2.15 -14.25 2.51
CA GLY A 150 1.85 -14.28 3.94
C GLY A 150 1.78 -12.91 4.59
N PHE A 151 2.36 -11.88 3.98
CA PHE A 151 2.42 -10.52 4.50
C PHE A 151 1.73 -9.48 3.63
N PHE A 152 1.65 -9.73 2.32
CA PHE A 152 1.20 -8.76 1.32
C PHE A 152 0.24 -9.38 0.32
N TYR A 153 -0.60 -8.54 -0.26
CA TYR A 153 -1.17 -8.85 -1.56
C TYR A 153 -0.12 -8.61 -2.63
N LYS A 154 -0.12 -9.40 -3.67
CA LYS A 154 0.88 -9.31 -4.73
C LYS A 154 0.28 -9.03 -6.09
N TYR A 155 1.05 -8.34 -6.91
CA TYR A 155 0.93 -8.34 -8.36
C TYR A 155 2.21 -8.93 -8.93
N LEU A 156 2.12 -10.08 -9.60
CA LEU A 156 3.27 -10.72 -10.25
C LEU A 156 3.53 -10.02 -11.58
N VAL A 157 4.69 -9.37 -11.69
CA VAL A 157 5.09 -8.66 -12.91
C VAL A 157 5.52 -9.66 -13.97
N SER A 158 4.85 -9.65 -15.12
CA SER A 158 5.15 -10.51 -16.27
C SER A 158 6.01 -9.83 -17.35
N ASP A 159 6.07 -8.50 -17.30
CA ASP A 159 6.88 -7.72 -18.25
C ASP A 159 8.35 -7.76 -17.85
N THR A 160 9.18 -8.42 -18.67
CA THR A 160 10.62 -8.59 -18.43
C THR A 160 11.44 -7.31 -18.65
N SER A 161 10.85 -6.26 -19.24
CA SER A 161 11.50 -4.97 -19.42
C SER A 161 11.51 -4.12 -18.15
N ILE A 162 10.61 -4.44 -17.20
CA ILE A 162 10.51 -3.74 -15.90
C ILE A 162 11.40 -4.45 -14.89
N GLN A 163 12.24 -3.69 -14.20
CA GLN A 163 13.13 -4.19 -13.16
C GLN A 163 12.61 -3.78 -11.76
N PRO A 164 12.91 -4.58 -10.71
CA PRO A 164 12.59 -4.20 -9.34
C PRO A 164 13.23 -2.85 -8.97
N GLY A 165 12.43 -1.95 -8.41
CA GLY A 165 12.88 -0.61 -8.02
C GLY A 165 12.84 0.43 -9.12
N ASP A 166 12.50 0.07 -10.37
CA ASP A 166 12.31 1.04 -11.44
C ASP A 166 11.12 1.94 -11.13
N VAL A 167 11.33 3.23 -11.22
CA VAL A 167 10.26 4.22 -11.13
C VAL A 167 9.55 4.22 -12.48
N ASP A 168 8.23 4.06 -12.47
CA ASP A 168 7.46 4.28 -13.70
C ASP A 168 7.73 5.69 -14.20
N GLY A 169 8.26 5.75 -15.41
CA GLY A 169 8.60 7.01 -16.03
C GLY A 169 7.37 7.88 -16.33
#